data_54a9a7c8d78ce14ef32f90ce45ff9dc9
#
_entry.id   54a9a7c8d78ce14ef32f90ce45ff9dc9
#
_cell.length_a   1.000
_cell.length_b   1.000
_cell.length_c   1.000
_cell.angle_alpha   90.00
_cell.angle_beta   90.00
_cell.angle_gamma   90.00
#
_symmetry.space_group_name_H-M   'P 1'
#
loop_
_entity.id
_entity.type
_entity.pdbx_description
1 polymer ?
#
loop_
_entity_poly.entity_id
_entity_poly.type
_entity_poly.pdbx_seq_one_letter_code
_entity_poly.pdbx_strand_id
1 'polypeptide(L)'
;MRISTCKLVDATGAAILARGTADVSGEVTIDSRTVGEGSVFVAFAGERVDGNAYVRSAIEAGAALVVASAEVSEADLEAARGRGCWVVRAEGDDCEEWMLRAAALWRRMHPEWVVVGVTGSVGKTTTKDMLRCGISSQRCTHATAGNFNNLIGLPLTVLSAPEDSEVLVCELGMNHPHEIDRLAAACQPTLAVITNVGTSHIGLLGSRENIARAKAEIVGGLVDHGELRRTLTLTSANDFTPFIADGFARPAGVDVLMAGSRAEDDVRAADVMLSAEGCATLTASCSDGWSREVTLSVPGRQVVPDFLLALSVIWRLGLDRDLACEAIERMPATHMRLDVQMAPSGARVIDDSYNAAPNSMAASLDVLAQMVCSGRRIAVLGEMGELGADEGRLHGYVGAYAAAKGLDLLVFIGHELAGQMAEAARTVGQSEDALEVFPDVASAAATLGPILSEGDLVLVKASRAAGLDGFVKEVLAQ
;
A
#
# COMPACT_ATOMS: atom_id res chain seq x y z
N MET A 1 6.74 9.32 -20.07
CA MET A 1 5.64 10.18 -20.57
C MET A 1 6.10 10.95 -21.81
N ARG A 2 5.28 11.04 -22.88
CA ARG A 2 5.58 11.88 -24.06
C ARG A 2 4.43 12.85 -24.31
N ILE A 3 4.68 14.14 -24.11
CA ILE A 3 3.66 15.19 -24.25
C ILE A 3 4.29 16.53 -24.58
N SER A 4 3.57 17.37 -25.33
CA SER A 4 3.98 18.77 -25.49
C SER A 4 3.99 19.48 -24.13
N THR A 5 5.13 20.09 -23.80
CA THR A 5 5.30 20.81 -22.55
C THR A 5 4.30 21.94 -22.40
N CYS A 6 3.99 22.65 -23.51
CA CYS A 6 2.96 23.70 -23.52
C CYS A 6 1.59 23.15 -23.06
N LYS A 7 1.14 21.99 -23.61
CA LYS A 7 -0.12 21.36 -23.22
C LYS A 7 -0.14 20.96 -21.74
N LEU A 8 1.00 20.45 -21.21
CA LEU A 8 1.11 20.07 -19.81
C LEU A 8 1.03 21.31 -18.89
N VAL A 9 1.74 22.37 -19.22
CA VAL A 9 1.75 23.64 -18.47
C VAL A 9 0.37 24.29 -18.47
N ASP A 10 -0.29 24.36 -19.63
CA ASP A 10 -1.64 24.94 -19.76
C ASP A 10 -2.67 24.15 -18.92
N ALA A 11 -2.59 22.82 -18.96
CA ALA A 11 -3.54 21.96 -18.22
C ALA A 11 -3.34 21.95 -16.71
N THR A 12 -2.12 22.23 -16.22
CA THR A 12 -1.81 22.27 -14.79
C THR A 12 -1.97 23.65 -14.16
N GLY A 13 -2.15 24.71 -14.96
CA GLY A 13 -2.35 26.07 -14.48
C GLY A 13 -1.11 26.72 -13.90
N ALA A 14 0.08 26.16 -14.16
CA ALA A 14 1.33 26.66 -13.60
C ALA A 14 1.78 27.98 -14.27
N ALA A 15 2.34 28.90 -13.47
CA ALA A 15 2.86 30.17 -13.97
C ALA A 15 4.21 29.97 -14.67
N ILE A 16 4.34 30.44 -15.91
CA ILE A 16 5.58 30.30 -16.68
C ILE A 16 6.60 31.34 -16.20
N LEU A 17 7.73 30.89 -15.66
CA LEU A 17 8.88 31.71 -15.27
C LEU A 17 9.90 31.81 -16.41
N ALA A 18 10.17 30.68 -17.08
CA ALA A 18 10.98 30.67 -18.32
C ALA A 18 10.31 29.77 -19.35
N ARG A 19 10.08 30.30 -20.55
CA ARG A 19 9.55 29.53 -21.67
C ARG A 19 10.70 28.82 -22.38
N GLY A 20 10.60 27.49 -22.48
CA GLY A 20 11.54 26.65 -23.22
C GLY A 20 11.01 26.26 -24.59
N THR A 21 11.74 25.35 -25.24
CA THR A 21 11.41 24.77 -26.56
C THR A 21 11.35 23.25 -26.52
N ALA A 22 11.83 22.63 -25.44
CA ALA A 22 11.83 21.18 -25.29
C ALA A 22 10.43 20.65 -24.97
N ASP A 23 10.06 19.53 -25.60
CA ASP A 23 8.89 18.74 -25.19
C ASP A 23 9.30 17.65 -24.21
N VAL A 24 8.38 17.31 -23.29
CA VAL A 24 8.58 16.20 -22.34
C VAL A 24 8.63 14.89 -23.10
N SER A 25 9.72 14.14 -22.92
CA SER A 25 9.94 12.81 -23.53
C SER A 25 10.57 11.80 -22.57
N GLY A 26 10.77 12.21 -21.32
CA GLY A 26 11.35 11.43 -20.24
C GLY A 26 10.36 11.15 -19.09
N GLU A 27 10.90 10.81 -17.95
CA GLU A 27 10.15 10.51 -16.75
C GLU A 27 9.80 11.76 -15.94
N VAL A 28 8.75 11.67 -15.13
CA VAL A 28 8.45 12.65 -14.07
C VAL A 28 9.11 12.18 -12.79
N THR A 29 9.93 13.02 -12.18
CA THR A 29 10.66 12.68 -10.96
C THR A 29 10.67 13.82 -9.95
N ILE A 30 10.74 13.45 -8.67
CA ILE A 30 10.96 14.35 -7.53
C ILE A 30 12.39 14.23 -6.97
N ASP A 31 13.20 13.31 -7.53
CA ASP A 31 14.58 13.08 -7.13
C ASP A 31 15.53 13.68 -8.20
N SER A 32 16.24 14.76 -7.83
CA SER A 32 17.17 15.44 -8.73
C SER A 32 18.29 14.55 -9.29
N ARG A 33 18.60 13.43 -8.61
CA ARG A 33 19.64 12.48 -9.03
C ARG A 33 19.22 11.59 -10.18
N THR A 34 17.91 11.46 -10.42
CA THR A 34 17.33 10.64 -11.50
C THR A 34 16.89 11.47 -12.69
N VAL A 35 17.10 12.80 -12.66
CA VAL A 35 16.78 13.67 -13.78
C VAL A 35 17.64 13.32 -14.98
N GLY A 36 17.01 13.14 -16.14
CA GLY A 36 17.64 12.88 -17.43
C GLY A 36 17.07 13.75 -18.55
N GLU A 37 17.54 13.49 -19.76
CA GLU A 37 17.10 14.24 -20.96
C GLU A 37 15.59 14.11 -21.16
N GLY A 38 14.92 15.24 -21.35
CA GLY A 38 13.49 15.31 -21.61
C GLY A 38 12.58 15.04 -20.39
N SER A 39 13.13 14.85 -19.18
CA SER A 39 12.35 14.59 -17.97
C SER A 39 11.63 15.82 -17.42
N VAL A 40 10.69 15.60 -16.52
CA VAL A 40 10.06 16.61 -15.66
C VAL A 40 10.61 16.46 -14.26
N PHE A 41 11.21 17.51 -13.73
CA PHE A 41 11.61 17.59 -12.33
C PHE A 41 10.61 18.43 -11.54
N VAL A 42 10.02 17.84 -10.47
CA VAL A 42 9.11 18.56 -9.57
C VAL A 42 9.82 18.83 -8.25
N ALA A 43 10.07 20.11 -7.97
CA ALA A 43 10.87 20.57 -6.85
C ALA A 43 9.98 20.82 -5.60
N PHE A 44 9.81 19.79 -4.78
CA PHE A 44 9.12 19.91 -3.51
C PHE A 44 9.98 20.61 -2.44
N ALA A 45 9.39 21.51 -1.66
CA ALA A 45 9.95 21.98 -0.41
C ALA A 45 9.70 20.95 0.70
N GLY A 46 10.64 20.02 0.90
CA GLY A 46 10.53 18.99 1.92
C GLY A 46 11.11 19.42 3.27
N GLU A 47 10.72 18.74 4.34
CA GLU A 47 11.19 19.04 5.72
C GLU A 47 12.70 18.87 5.92
N ARG A 48 13.33 17.93 5.21
CA ARG A 48 14.76 17.62 5.32
C ARG A 48 15.59 18.15 4.16
N VAL A 49 14.98 18.23 3.00
CA VAL A 49 15.65 18.63 1.75
C VAL A 49 14.70 19.50 0.95
N ASP A 50 15.15 20.70 0.59
CA ASP A 50 14.41 21.58 -0.31
C ASP A 50 14.78 21.25 -1.77
N GLY A 51 13.81 20.70 -2.52
CA GLY A 51 13.98 20.38 -3.94
C GLY A 51 14.28 21.60 -4.81
N ASN A 52 13.84 22.81 -4.39
CA ASN A 52 14.11 24.03 -5.13
C ASN A 52 15.61 24.37 -5.23
N ALA A 53 16.43 23.91 -4.27
CA ALA A 53 17.88 24.04 -4.33
C ALA A 53 18.53 23.29 -5.51
N TYR A 54 17.80 22.34 -6.12
CA TYR A 54 18.29 21.49 -7.23
C TYR A 54 17.75 21.89 -8.61
N VAL A 55 17.01 23.00 -8.71
CA VAL A 55 16.50 23.52 -9.99
C VAL A 55 17.61 23.64 -11.01
N ARG A 56 18.75 24.25 -10.63
CA ARG A 56 19.92 24.41 -11.53
C ARG A 56 20.46 23.08 -12.04
N SER A 57 20.67 22.12 -11.15
CA SER A 57 21.19 20.80 -11.51
C SER A 57 20.25 20.02 -12.40
N ALA A 58 18.92 20.14 -12.19
CA ALA A 58 17.92 19.52 -13.06
C ALA A 58 17.94 20.10 -14.49
N ILE A 59 18.06 21.43 -14.62
CA ILE A 59 18.22 22.09 -15.91
C ILE A 59 19.51 21.59 -16.62
N GLU A 60 20.60 21.48 -15.88
CA GLU A 60 21.89 21.02 -16.40
C GLU A 60 21.87 19.55 -16.79
N ALA A 61 21.08 18.73 -16.12
CA ALA A 61 20.89 17.30 -16.42
C ALA A 61 19.97 17.06 -17.64
N GLY A 62 19.36 18.09 -18.22
CA GLY A 62 18.56 17.97 -19.45
C GLY A 62 17.07 17.90 -19.23
N ALA A 63 16.52 18.33 -18.08
CA ALA A 63 15.08 18.41 -17.88
C ALA A 63 14.41 19.25 -18.97
N ALA A 64 13.31 18.75 -19.53
CA ALA A 64 12.46 19.53 -20.44
C ALA A 64 11.58 20.53 -19.66
N LEU A 65 11.19 20.17 -18.45
CA LEU A 65 10.36 20.99 -17.57
C LEU A 65 10.84 20.88 -16.12
N VAL A 66 10.96 22.02 -15.46
CA VAL A 66 11.14 22.12 -13.99
C VAL A 66 9.93 22.81 -13.41
N VAL A 67 9.32 22.18 -12.40
CA VAL A 67 8.19 22.72 -11.64
C VAL A 67 8.71 23.12 -10.27
N ALA A 68 8.68 24.41 -9.97
CA ALA A 68 9.16 24.96 -8.70
C ALA A 68 7.99 25.30 -7.74
N SER A 69 8.23 25.17 -6.44
CA SER A 69 7.35 25.63 -5.37
C SER A 69 7.86 26.90 -4.68
N ALA A 70 8.93 27.51 -5.21
CA ALA A 70 9.51 28.73 -4.70
C ALA A 70 10.04 29.64 -5.83
N GLU A 71 10.57 30.79 -5.46
CA GLU A 71 11.22 31.70 -6.43
C GLU A 71 12.48 31.05 -7.02
N VAL A 72 12.66 31.22 -8.33
CA VAL A 72 13.81 30.72 -9.06
C VAL A 72 14.69 31.92 -9.46
N SER A 73 15.99 31.81 -9.28
CA SER A 73 16.92 32.89 -9.58
C SER A 73 16.94 33.24 -11.07
N GLU A 74 17.16 34.52 -11.42
CA GLU A 74 17.26 34.92 -12.84
C GLU A 74 18.42 34.18 -13.56
N ALA A 75 19.49 33.86 -12.86
CA ALA A 75 20.60 33.08 -13.42
C ALA A 75 20.19 31.65 -13.82
N ASP A 76 19.26 31.02 -13.06
CA ASP A 76 18.72 29.70 -13.39
C ASP A 76 17.69 29.80 -14.52
N LEU A 77 16.90 30.87 -14.56
CA LEU A 77 15.95 31.11 -15.66
C LEU A 77 16.67 31.38 -16.98
N GLU A 78 17.81 32.10 -16.97
CA GLU A 78 18.66 32.27 -18.16
C GLU A 78 19.27 30.95 -18.62
N ALA A 79 19.75 30.11 -17.69
CA ALA A 79 20.25 28.79 -18.00
C ALA A 79 19.19 27.89 -18.63
N ALA A 80 17.97 27.95 -18.12
CA ALA A 80 16.83 27.20 -18.65
C ALA A 80 16.52 27.63 -20.10
N ARG A 81 16.45 28.96 -20.37
CA ARG A 81 16.23 29.49 -21.71
C ARG A 81 17.35 29.03 -22.68
N GLY A 82 18.62 29.07 -22.24
CA GLY A 82 19.77 28.62 -23.03
C GLY A 82 19.76 27.13 -23.38
N ARG A 83 19.06 26.31 -22.60
CA ARG A 83 18.93 24.85 -22.81
C ARG A 83 17.57 24.44 -23.38
N GLY A 84 16.65 25.39 -23.58
CA GLY A 84 15.29 25.08 -24.05
C GLY A 84 14.41 24.45 -22.99
N CYS A 85 14.82 24.45 -21.72
CA CYS A 85 14.05 23.91 -20.60
C CYS A 85 12.95 24.90 -20.20
N TRP A 86 11.76 24.41 -19.93
CA TRP A 86 10.70 25.19 -19.31
C TRP A 86 10.89 25.24 -17.79
N VAL A 87 10.67 26.42 -17.21
CA VAL A 87 10.58 26.54 -15.75
C VAL A 87 9.23 27.16 -15.43
N VAL A 88 8.48 26.51 -14.61
CA VAL A 88 7.15 26.98 -14.17
C VAL A 88 7.07 26.98 -12.64
N ARG A 89 6.20 27.82 -12.10
CA ARG A 89 5.84 27.81 -10.68
C ARG A 89 4.47 27.18 -10.54
N ALA A 90 4.34 26.20 -9.65
CA ALA A 90 3.06 25.59 -9.35
C ALA A 90 2.06 26.62 -8.83
N GLU A 91 0.79 26.51 -9.16
CA GLU A 91 -0.26 27.39 -8.67
C GLU A 91 -0.34 27.30 -7.13
N GLY A 92 -0.24 28.45 -6.43
CA GLY A 92 -0.22 28.48 -4.98
C GLY A 92 0.99 27.78 -4.34
N ASP A 93 2.08 27.55 -5.09
CA ASP A 93 3.27 26.80 -4.68
C ASP A 93 2.98 25.31 -4.36
N ASP A 94 1.82 24.80 -4.78
CA ASP A 94 1.35 23.45 -4.51
C ASP A 94 1.78 22.47 -5.61
N CYS A 95 2.95 21.85 -5.43
CA CYS A 95 3.47 20.81 -6.31
C CYS A 95 2.65 19.52 -6.26
N GLU A 96 1.96 19.21 -5.15
CA GLU A 96 1.07 18.04 -5.07
C GLU A 96 -0.12 18.20 -6.01
N GLU A 97 -0.78 19.38 -5.95
CA GLU A 97 -1.90 19.68 -6.83
C GLU A 97 -1.46 19.71 -8.31
N TRP A 98 -0.26 20.25 -8.58
CA TRP A 98 0.31 20.19 -9.92
C TRP A 98 0.45 18.77 -10.43
N MET A 99 0.98 17.86 -9.60
CA MET A 99 1.17 16.45 -9.97
C MET A 99 -0.16 15.71 -10.17
N LEU A 100 -1.16 15.98 -9.34
CA LEU A 100 -2.51 15.42 -9.49
C LEU A 100 -3.15 15.85 -10.81
N ARG A 101 -3.05 17.14 -11.17
CA ARG A 101 -3.56 17.67 -12.45
C ARG A 101 -2.80 17.08 -13.65
N ALA A 102 -1.49 16.94 -13.54
CA ALA A 102 -0.66 16.31 -14.59
C ALA A 102 -1.04 14.83 -14.79
N ALA A 103 -1.22 14.08 -13.69
CA ALA A 103 -1.67 12.69 -13.74
C ALA A 103 -3.08 12.56 -14.33
N ALA A 104 -4.02 13.43 -13.92
CA ALA A 104 -5.37 13.46 -14.48
C ALA A 104 -5.38 13.79 -15.98
N LEU A 105 -4.51 14.70 -16.44
CA LEU A 105 -4.33 14.98 -17.86
C LEU A 105 -3.81 13.73 -18.58
N TRP A 106 -2.74 13.12 -18.09
CA TRP A 106 -2.11 11.94 -18.69
C TRP A 106 -3.08 10.77 -18.76
N ARG A 107 -3.83 10.51 -17.67
CA ARG A 107 -4.92 9.51 -17.64
C ARG A 107 -6.00 9.78 -18.71
N ARG A 108 -6.43 11.03 -18.88
CA ARG A 108 -7.43 11.39 -19.93
C ARG A 108 -6.89 11.26 -21.34
N MET A 109 -5.57 11.35 -21.53
CA MET A 109 -4.95 11.12 -22.85
C MET A 109 -4.86 9.64 -23.21
N HIS A 110 -5.04 8.74 -22.23
CA HIS A 110 -5.06 7.29 -22.40
C HIS A 110 -6.42 6.71 -22.01
N PRO A 111 -7.49 7.01 -22.79
CA PRO A 111 -8.83 6.50 -22.51
C PRO A 111 -8.92 4.98 -22.63
N GLU A 112 -7.97 4.33 -23.33
CA GLU A 112 -7.84 2.88 -23.47
C GLU A 112 -7.46 2.16 -22.17
N TRP A 113 -6.86 2.82 -21.20
CA TRP A 113 -6.47 2.18 -19.96
C TRP A 113 -7.69 1.87 -19.10
N VAL A 114 -7.79 0.63 -18.62
CA VAL A 114 -8.66 0.30 -17.49
C VAL A 114 -7.91 0.53 -16.19
N VAL A 115 -8.47 1.33 -15.30
CA VAL A 115 -7.82 1.60 -14.01
C VAL A 115 -8.57 0.89 -12.88
N VAL A 116 -7.82 0.17 -12.04
CA VAL A 116 -8.29 -0.48 -10.83
C VAL A 116 -7.76 0.29 -9.63
N GLY A 117 -8.63 0.90 -8.83
CA GLY A 117 -8.26 1.59 -7.60
C GLY A 117 -8.41 0.67 -6.37
N VAL A 118 -7.39 0.60 -5.51
CA VAL A 118 -7.42 -0.22 -4.30
C VAL A 118 -7.20 0.65 -3.06
N THR A 119 -8.18 0.67 -2.16
CA THR A 119 -8.04 1.31 -0.85
C THR A 119 -8.49 0.37 0.27
N GLY A 120 -8.30 0.79 1.51
CA GLY A 120 -8.70 0.02 2.70
C GLY A 120 -7.79 0.29 3.90
N SER A 121 -8.13 -0.23 5.06
CA SER A 121 -7.30 -0.07 6.25
C SER A 121 -6.11 -1.02 6.22
N VAL A 122 -6.33 -2.29 5.92
CA VAL A 122 -5.32 -3.36 5.82
C VAL A 122 -5.56 -4.14 4.52
N GLY A 123 -4.53 -4.80 3.96
CA GLY A 123 -4.65 -5.66 2.78
C GLY A 123 -4.52 -4.94 1.44
N LYS A 124 -4.43 -3.61 1.38
CA LYS A 124 -4.31 -2.85 0.11
C LYS A 124 -3.19 -3.36 -0.79
N THR A 125 -1.98 -3.42 -0.27
CA THR A 125 -0.80 -3.82 -1.05
C THR A 125 -0.87 -5.28 -1.47
N THR A 126 -1.33 -6.17 -0.58
CA THR A 126 -1.53 -7.59 -0.90
C THR A 126 -2.55 -7.77 -2.01
N THR A 127 -3.72 -7.11 -1.92
CA THR A 127 -4.75 -7.12 -2.97
C THR A 127 -4.20 -6.54 -4.28
N LYS A 128 -3.49 -5.41 -4.24
CA LYS A 128 -2.85 -4.78 -5.40
C LYS A 128 -1.83 -5.73 -6.06
N ASP A 129 -1.02 -6.44 -5.26
CA ASP A 129 -0.02 -7.39 -5.79
C ASP A 129 -0.68 -8.64 -6.39
N MET A 130 -1.75 -9.17 -5.77
CA MET A 130 -2.56 -10.25 -6.35
C MET A 130 -3.23 -9.82 -7.67
N LEU A 131 -3.79 -8.60 -7.72
CA LEU A 131 -4.35 -8.01 -8.95
C LEU A 131 -3.28 -7.88 -10.03
N ARG A 132 -2.13 -7.27 -9.70
CA ARG A 132 -1.02 -7.14 -10.65
C ARG A 132 -0.59 -8.50 -11.18
N CYS A 133 -0.41 -9.49 -10.31
CA CYS A 133 0.02 -10.83 -10.69
C CYS A 133 -1.00 -11.53 -11.59
N GLY A 134 -2.26 -11.55 -11.16
CA GLY A 134 -3.34 -12.22 -11.90
C GLY A 134 -3.66 -11.56 -13.24
N ILE A 135 -3.68 -10.22 -13.30
CA ILE A 135 -3.98 -9.48 -14.53
C ILE A 135 -2.79 -9.56 -15.51
N SER A 136 -1.54 -9.44 -15.01
CA SER A 136 -0.33 -9.50 -15.84
C SER A 136 -0.14 -10.84 -16.56
N SER A 137 -0.82 -11.91 -16.13
CA SER A 137 -0.81 -13.19 -16.85
C SER A 137 -1.47 -13.11 -18.23
N GLN A 138 -2.24 -12.04 -18.52
CA GLN A 138 -3.06 -11.93 -19.73
C GLN A 138 -3.07 -10.52 -20.35
N ARG A 139 -2.70 -9.46 -19.59
CA ARG A 139 -2.75 -8.07 -20.02
C ARG A 139 -1.48 -7.33 -19.62
N CYS A 140 -1.05 -6.38 -20.45
CA CYS A 140 0.01 -5.47 -20.09
C CYS A 140 -0.43 -4.59 -18.91
N THR A 141 0.19 -4.80 -17.73
CA THR A 141 -0.29 -4.23 -16.47
C THR A 141 0.79 -3.41 -15.80
N HIS A 142 0.46 -2.16 -15.47
CA HIS A 142 1.28 -1.31 -14.61
C HIS A 142 0.62 -1.17 -13.23
N ALA A 143 1.41 -1.14 -12.15
CA ALA A 143 0.87 -1.07 -10.80
C ALA A 143 1.72 -0.17 -9.90
N THR A 144 1.08 0.39 -8.86
CA THR A 144 1.77 1.16 -7.82
C THR A 144 2.96 0.38 -7.27
N ALA A 145 4.15 0.98 -7.36
CA ALA A 145 5.38 0.44 -6.81
C ALA A 145 5.51 0.80 -5.32
N GLY A 146 5.98 -0.16 -4.50
CA GLY A 146 6.23 0.08 -3.08
C GLY A 146 5.03 0.67 -2.36
N ASN A 147 5.20 1.87 -1.79
CA ASN A 147 4.20 2.63 -1.04
C ASN A 147 3.78 3.94 -1.73
N PHE A 148 3.91 4.04 -3.05
CA PHE A 148 3.55 5.24 -3.82
C PHE A 148 2.02 5.41 -3.93
N ASN A 149 1.35 5.50 -2.78
CA ASN A 149 -0.10 5.49 -2.65
C ASN A 149 -0.71 6.80 -2.11
N ASN A 150 0.13 7.82 -1.87
CA ASN A 150 -0.28 9.14 -1.39
C ASN A 150 -0.39 10.17 -2.53
N LEU A 151 -0.62 11.45 -2.20
CA LEU A 151 -0.80 12.56 -3.15
C LEU A 151 0.41 12.85 -4.05
N ILE A 152 1.57 12.28 -3.76
CA ILE A 152 2.78 12.34 -4.58
C ILE A 152 2.98 11.02 -5.34
N GLY A 153 2.88 9.90 -4.64
CA GLY A 153 3.22 8.58 -5.16
C GLY A 153 2.24 8.04 -6.22
N LEU A 154 0.92 8.24 -6.01
CA LEU A 154 -0.06 7.82 -7.02
C LEU A 154 0.07 8.61 -8.33
N PRO A 155 0.22 9.95 -8.34
CA PRO A 155 0.54 10.67 -9.56
C PRO A 155 1.78 10.14 -10.28
N LEU A 156 2.87 9.84 -9.54
CA LEU A 156 4.07 9.22 -10.13
C LEU A 156 3.74 7.86 -10.77
N THR A 157 2.91 7.03 -10.13
CA THR A 157 2.45 5.76 -10.71
C THR A 157 1.74 5.97 -12.05
N VAL A 158 0.81 6.92 -12.11
CA VAL A 158 0.06 7.20 -13.36
C VAL A 158 0.97 7.79 -14.44
N LEU A 159 1.85 8.74 -14.07
CA LEU A 159 2.75 9.43 -15.01
C LEU A 159 3.89 8.55 -15.53
N SER A 160 4.27 7.50 -14.77
CA SER A 160 5.28 6.51 -15.18
C SER A 160 4.72 5.32 -15.94
N ALA A 161 3.38 5.21 -16.05
CA ALA A 161 2.77 4.09 -16.75
C ALA A 161 3.23 4.05 -18.21
N PRO A 162 3.74 2.89 -18.70
CA PRO A 162 4.05 2.67 -20.11
C PRO A 162 2.84 2.93 -21.01
N GLU A 163 3.06 3.50 -22.19
CA GLU A 163 1.98 3.85 -23.12
C GLU A 163 1.22 2.60 -23.63
N ASP A 164 1.88 1.45 -23.67
CA ASP A 164 1.31 0.16 -24.05
C ASP A 164 0.57 -0.58 -22.91
N SER A 165 0.45 0.05 -21.74
CA SER A 165 -0.32 -0.51 -20.63
C SER A 165 -1.80 -0.64 -21.03
N GLU A 166 -2.41 -1.77 -20.68
CA GLU A 166 -3.84 -2.00 -20.83
C GLU A 166 -4.58 -1.79 -19.50
N VAL A 167 -3.94 -2.16 -18.38
CA VAL A 167 -4.51 -2.05 -17.04
C VAL A 167 -3.53 -1.38 -16.09
N LEU A 168 -4.03 -0.38 -15.34
CA LEU A 168 -3.30 0.24 -14.24
C LEU A 168 -3.93 -0.21 -12.92
N VAL A 169 -3.12 -0.69 -11.97
CA VAL A 169 -3.56 -1.02 -10.61
C VAL A 169 -2.99 0.01 -9.65
N CYS A 170 -3.83 0.93 -9.20
CA CYS A 170 -3.46 2.07 -8.36
C CYS A 170 -3.83 1.80 -6.89
N GLU A 171 -2.86 1.86 -5.98
CA GLU A 171 -3.12 1.85 -4.54
C GLU A 171 -3.41 3.28 -4.07
N LEU A 172 -4.54 3.50 -3.38
CA LEU A 172 -4.96 4.79 -2.83
C LEU A 172 -4.89 4.73 -1.30
N GLY A 173 -3.88 5.36 -0.74
CA GLY A 173 -3.71 5.56 0.70
C GLY A 173 -4.27 6.91 1.15
N MET A 174 -4.50 7.07 2.45
CA MET A 174 -4.93 8.34 3.03
C MET A 174 -4.52 8.45 4.50
N ASN A 175 -4.30 9.68 4.94
CA ASN A 175 -4.18 10.08 6.34
C ASN A 175 -5.31 11.04 6.73
N HIS A 176 -5.83 11.82 5.79
CA HIS A 176 -6.85 12.84 6.01
C HIS A 176 -8.08 12.63 5.12
N PRO A 177 -9.25 13.20 5.49
CA PRO A 177 -10.40 13.26 4.61
C PRO A 177 -10.07 13.98 3.30
N HIS A 178 -10.76 13.60 2.21
CA HIS A 178 -10.61 14.15 0.85
C HIS A 178 -9.31 13.82 0.12
N GLU A 179 -8.41 13.03 0.70
CA GLU A 179 -7.22 12.55 -0.02
C GLU A 179 -7.59 11.47 -1.06
N ILE A 180 -8.48 10.52 -0.68
CA ILE A 180 -8.95 9.49 -1.63
C ILE A 180 -9.72 10.12 -2.79
N ASP A 181 -10.52 11.15 -2.54
CA ASP A 181 -11.24 11.88 -3.60
C ASP A 181 -10.28 12.49 -4.63
N ARG A 182 -9.24 13.22 -4.14
CA ARG A 182 -8.19 13.80 -4.99
C ARG A 182 -7.42 12.74 -5.79
N LEU A 183 -7.06 11.62 -5.13
CA LEU A 183 -6.36 10.50 -5.77
C LEU A 183 -7.25 9.82 -6.83
N ALA A 184 -8.52 9.59 -6.51
CA ALA A 184 -9.47 8.98 -7.42
C ALA A 184 -9.76 9.88 -8.63
N ALA A 185 -9.86 11.20 -8.43
CA ALA A 185 -9.98 12.17 -9.52
C ALA A 185 -8.76 12.18 -10.46
N ALA A 186 -7.55 11.95 -9.92
CA ALA A 186 -6.33 11.88 -10.70
C ALA A 186 -6.20 10.60 -11.54
N CYS A 187 -6.54 9.43 -10.99
CA CYS A 187 -6.39 8.15 -11.70
C CYS A 187 -7.66 7.68 -12.41
N GLN A 188 -8.85 8.21 -12.08
CA GLN A 188 -10.15 7.89 -12.67
C GLN A 188 -10.39 6.38 -12.83
N PRO A 189 -10.53 5.63 -11.71
CA PRO A 189 -10.66 4.18 -11.80
C PRO A 189 -12.01 3.77 -12.41
N THR A 190 -12.03 2.64 -13.10
CA THR A 190 -13.26 1.99 -13.55
C THR A 190 -13.73 0.96 -12.53
N LEU A 191 -12.78 0.24 -11.97
CA LEU A 191 -13.02 -0.75 -10.93
C LEU A 191 -12.35 -0.29 -9.64
N ALA A 192 -13.03 -0.45 -8.52
CA ALA A 192 -12.48 -0.13 -7.22
C ALA A 192 -12.64 -1.28 -6.23
N VAL A 193 -11.71 -1.34 -5.29
CA VAL A 193 -11.72 -2.27 -4.17
C VAL A 193 -11.56 -1.49 -2.88
N ILE A 194 -12.44 -1.73 -1.90
CA ILE A 194 -12.20 -1.34 -0.52
C ILE A 194 -12.02 -2.62 0.29
N THR A 195 -10.78 -2.87 0.72
CA THR A 195 -10.43 -4.15 1.37
C THR A 195 -11.15 -4.34 2.70
N ASN A 196 -11.11 -3.32 3.55
CA ASN A 196 -11.84 -3.29 4.82
C ASN A 196 -11.85 -1.88 5.44
N VAL A 197 -12.66 -1.70 6.49
CA VAL A 197 -12.66 -0.55 7.40
C VAL A 197 -12.23 -1.04 8.78
N GLY A 198 -10.97 -0.78 9.13
CA GLY A 198 -10.36 -1.09 10.43
C GLY A 198 -10.16 0.16 11.28
N THR A 199 -9.08 0.15 12.07
CA THR A 199 -8.69 1.23 12.98
C THR A 199 -7.43 1.99 12.53
N SER A 200 -6.86 1.67 11.36
CA SER A 200 -5.73 2.43 10.81
C SER A 200 -6.12 3.90 10.62
N HIS A 201 -5.25 4.82 11.04
CA HIS A 201 -5.45 6.28 11.00
C HIS A 201 -6.60 6.79 11.90
N ILE A 202 -7.05 5.98 12.89
CA ILE A 202 -8.18 6.37 13.75
C ILE A 202 -7.87 7.63 14.58
N GLY A 203 -6.60 7.84 14.95
CA GLY A 203 -6.17 9.04 15.65
C GLY A 203 -6.31 10.31 14.83
N LEU A 204 -6.22 10.23 13.50
CA LEU A 204 -6.37 11.35 12.58
C LEU A 204 -7.82 11.59 12.16
N LEU A 205 -8.58 10.53 11.98
CA LEU A 205 -9.97 10.57 11.48
C LEU A 205 -11.03 10.52 12.59
N GLY A 206 -10.64 10.19 13.82
CA GLY A 206 -11.47 10.23 15.03
C GLY A 206 -12.43 9.04 15.20
N SER A 207 -12.91 8.40 14.14
CA SER A 207 -13.82 7.25 14.23
C SER A 207 -13.75 6.29 13.05
N ARG A 208 -14.16 5.03 13.23
CA ARG A 208 -14.29 4.07 12.13
C ARG A 208 -15.32 4.50 11.07
N GLU A 209 -16.36 5.23 11.46
CA GLU A 209 -17.32 5.79 10.52
C GLU A 209 -16.66 6.82 9.60
N ASN A 210 -15.84 7.71 10.14
CA ASN A 210 -15.09 8.68 9.34
C ASN A 210 -14.08 7.98 8.41
N ILE A 211 -13.44 6.90 8.89
CA ILE A 211 -12.57 6.07 8.04
C ILE A 211 -13.37 5.45 6.89
N ALA A 212 -14.59 4.96 7.16
CA ALA A 212 -15.47 4.42 6.12
C ALA A 212 -15.88 5.48 5.10
N ARG A 213 -16.24 6.70 5.57
CA ARG A 213 -16.57 7.84 4.69
C ARG A 213 -15.40 8.24 3.80
N ALA A 214 -14.21 8.39 4.38
CA ALA A 214 -13.01 8.74 3.63
C ALA A 214 -12.64 7.67 2.58
N LYS A 215 -12.79 6.37 2.89
CA LYS A 215 -12.56 5.30 1.90
C LYS A 215 -13.64 5.28 0.82
N ALA A 216 -14.89 5.61 1.15
CA ALA A 216 -15.98 5.69 0.19
C ALA A 216 -15.83 6.85 -0.82
N GLU A 217 -14.95 7.83 -0.56
CA GLU A 217 -14.61 8.91 -1.51
C GLU A 217 -14.16 8.36 -2.87
N ILE A 218 -13.59 7.15 -2.93
CA ILE A 218 -13.18 6.52 -4.19
C ILE A 218 -14.35 6.38 -5.18
N VAL A 219 -15.58 6.28 -4.67
CA VAL A 219 -16.80 6.16 -5.48
C VAL A 219 -17.01 7.37 -6.40
N GLY A 220 -16.65 8.58 -5.91
CA GLY A 220 -16.76 9.83 -6.65
C GLY A 220 -15.88 9.91 -7.90
N GLY A 221 -14.75 9.21 -7.88
CA GLY A 221 -13.82 9.17 -9.02
C GLY A 221 -14.06 8.06 -10.04
N LEU A 222 -15.03 7.16 -9.80
CA LEU A 222 -15.31 6.02 -10.68
C LEU A 222 -15.94 6.45 -12.01
N VAL A 223 -15.40 5.93 -13.11
CA VAL A 223 -15.86 6.19 -14.48
C VAL A 223 -16.10 4.89 -15.25
N ASP A 224 -17.10 4.87 -16.12
CA ASP A 224 -17.31 3.74 -17.04
C ASP A 224 -16.18 3.69 -18.09
N HIS A 225 -15.82 2.50 -18.56
CA HIS A 225 -14.86 2.30 -19.64
C HIS A 225 -15.47 1.43 -20.75
N GLY A 226 -15.95 2.07 -21.80
CA GLY A 226 -16.71 1.37 -22.84
C GLY A 226 -17.95 0.68 -22.26
N GLU A 227 -18.07 -0.63 -22.47
CA GLU A 227 -19.15 -1.44 -21.90
C GLU A 227 -18.89 -1.89 -20.46
N LEU A 228 -17.65 -1.73 -19.98
CA LEU A 228 -17.28 -2.06 -18.60
C LEU A 228 -17.82 -0.99 -17.65
N ARG A 229 -18.86 -1.36 -16.93
CA ARG A 229 -19.50 -0.49 -15.94
C ARG A 229 -18.60 -0.29 -14.72
N ARG A 230 -18.58 0.94 -14.21
CA ARG A 230 -17.93 1.27 -12.94
C ARG A 230 -18.45 0.39 -11.80
N THR A 231 -17.52 -0.26 -11.13
CA THR A 231 -17.85 -1.29 -10.14
C THR A 231 -17.01 -1.11 -8.88
N LEU A 232 -17.66 -1.24 -7.72
CA LEU A 232 -17.00 -1.30 -6.41
C LEU A 232 -17.08 -2.72 -5.87
N THR A 233 -15.93 -3.31 -5.53
CA THR A 233 -15.83 -4.61 -4.88
C THR A 233 -15.60 -4.43 -3.38
N LEU A 234 -16.40 -5.12 -2.57
CA LEU A 234 -16.39 -5.07 -1.11
C LEU A 234 -16.38 -6.47 -0.50
N THR A 235 -15.80 -6.62 0.70
CA THR A 235 -15.92 -7.86 1.45
C THR A 235 -17.22 -7.88 2.28
N SER A 236 -17.96 -8.99 2.26
CA SER A 236 -19.14 -9.18 3.10
C SER A 236 -18.81 -9.38 4.58
N ALA A 237 -17.54 -9.61 4.92
CA ALA A 237 -17.08 -9.83 6.28
C ALA A 237 -16.88 -8.53 7.10
N ASN A 238 -16.89 -7.34 6.46
CA ASN A 238 -16.70 -6.08 7.17
C ASN A 238 -18.05 -5.45 7.54
N ASP A 239 -18.16 -4.98 8.79
CA ASP A 239 -19.37 -4.39 9.36
C ASP A 239 -19.78 -3.04 8.72
N PHE A 240 -18.84 -2.31 8.10
CA PHE A 240 -19.11 -1.09 7.36
C PHE A 240 -19.45 -1.30 5.88
N THR A 241 -19.44 -2.54 5.38
CA THR A 241 -19.80 -2.83 4.00
C THR A 241 -21.20 -2.34 3.60
N PRO A 242 -22.27 -2.58 4.39
CA PRO A 242 -23.60 -2.02 4.07
C PRO A 242 -23.62 -0.50 4.05
N PHE A 243 -22.91 0.15 4.98
CA PHE A 243 -22.82 1.61 5.05
C PHE A 243 -22.19 2.19 3.76
N ILE A 244 -21.14 1.57 3.22
CA ILE A 244 -20.49 2.01 1.99
C ILE A 244 -21.34 1.68 0.76
N ALA A 245 -21.84 0.44 0.67
CA ALA A 245 -22.63 -0.01 -0.48
C ALA A 245 -23.94 0.78 -0.64
N ASP A 246 -24.70 0.93 0.45
CA ASP A 246 -26.06 1.54 0.42
C ASP A 246 -26.00 3.07 0.54
N GLY A 247 -24.97 3.59 1.26
CA GLY A 247 -24.84 5.03 1.48
C GLY A 247 -24.12 5.78 0.34
N PHE A 248 -23.24 5.10 -0.41
CA PHE A 248 -22.38 5.75 -1.40
C PHE A 248 -22.44 5.11 -2.79
N ALA A 249 -22.15 3.81 -2.92
CA ALA A 249 -21.99 3.18 -4.23
C ALA A 249 -23.31 3.08 -5.02
N ARG A 250 -24.32 2.43 -4.45
CA ARG A 250 -25.64 2.24 -5.12
C ARG A 250 -26.33 3.56 -5.45
N PRO A 251 -26.37 4.57 -4.55
CA PRO A 251 -26.94 5.88 -4.89
C PRO A 251 -26.21 6.60 -6.03
N ALA A 252 -24.91 6.37 -6.19
CA ALA A 252 -24.10 6.90 -7.29
C ALA A 252 -24.26 6.08 -8.60
N GLY A 253 -25.07 5.03 -8.63
CA GLY A 253 -25.24 4.14 -9.78
C GLY A 253 -24.00 3.31 -10.11
N VAL A 254 -23.20 2.98 -9.08
CA VAL A 254 -22.03 2.10 -9.17
C VAL A 254 -22.48 0.67 -8.89
N ASP A 255 -22.08 -0.27 -9.75
CA ASP A 255 -22.30 -1.69 -9.52
C ASP A 255 -21.49 -2.13 -8.29
N VAL A 256 -22.06 -3.03 -7.47
CA VAL A 256 -21.40 -3.54 -6.29
C VAL A 256 -21.23 -5.05 -6.40
N LEU A 257 -19.99 -5.53 -6.27
CA LEU A 257 -19.67 -6.94 -6.14
C LEU A 257 -19.31 -7.27 -4.68
N MET A 258 -19.86 -8.38 -4.20
CA MET A 258 -19.61 -8.84 -2.83
C MET A 258 -18.70 -10.07 -2.85
N ALA A 259 -17.66 -10.02 -2.04
CA ALA A 259 -16.70 -11.11 -1.88
C ALA A 259 -16.67 -11.60 -0.42
N GLY A 260 -16.73 -12.91 -0.19
CA GLY A 260 -16.72 -13.44 1.18
C GLY A 260 -16.98 -14.93 1.29
N SER A 261 -17.73 -15.31 2.32
CA SER A 261 -18.08 -16.73 2.58
C SER A 261 -19.59 -16.99 2.62
N ARG A 262 -20.40 -15.97 2.37
CA ARG A 262 -21.86 -16.10 2.40
C ARG A 262 -22.39 -16.70 1.09
N ALA A 263 -23.55 -17.36 1.16
CA ALA A 263 -24.13 -17.98 -0.03
C ALA A 263 -24.54 -16.96 -1.12
N GLU A 264 -24.88 -15.75 -0.70
CA GLU A 264 -25.27 -14.62 -1.56
C GLU A 264 -24.09 -13.81 -2.13
N ASP A 265 -22.85 -14.06 -1.68
CA ASP A 265 -21.68 -13.36 -2.21
C ASP A 265 -21.42 -13.76 -3.66
N ASP A 266 -21.01 -12.78 -4.48
CA ASP A 266 -20.71 -12.98 -5.92
C ASP A 266 -19.46 -13.85 -6.10
N VAL A 267 -18.45 -13.64 -5.25
CA VAL A 267 -17.21 -14.44 -5.21
C VAL A 267 -17.00 -14.99 -3.80
N ARG A 268 -16.84 -16.30 -3.67
CA ARG A 268 -16.88 -16.99 -2.39
C ARG A 268 -15.66 -17.88 -2.16
N ALA A 269 -15.31 -18.02 -0.87
CA ALA A 269 -14.41 -19.06 -0.38
C ALA A 269 -15.17 -20.08 0.47
N ALA A 270 -14.88 -21.36 0.22
CA ALA A 270 -15.29 -22.48 1.07
C ALA A 270 -14.06 -23.33 1.41
N ASP A 271 -14.20 -24.22 2.40
CA ASP A 271 -13.21 -25.24 2.76
C ASP A 271 -11.80 -24.69 3.03
N VAL A 272 -11.72 -23.52 3.68
CA VAL A 272 -10.43 -22.85 3.93
C VAL A 272 -9.62 -23.62 4.96
N MET A 273 -8.52 -24.23 4.50
CA MET A 273 -7.54 -24.97 5.30
C MET A 273 -6.18 -24.27 5.26
N LEU A 274 -5.38 -24.42 6.31
CA LEU A 274 -4.01 -23.92 6.35
C LEU A 274 -3.00 -25.06 6.29
N SER A 275 -1.96 -24.89 5.47
CA SER A 275 -0.81 -25.79 5.42
C SER A 275 0.09 -25.66 6.66
N ALA A 276 1.11 -26.49 6.75
CA ALA A 276 2.14 -26.40 7.79
C ALA A 276 2.90 -25.05 7.75
N GLU A 277 3.04 -24.46 6.57
CA GLU A 277 3.65 -23.14 6.31
C GLU A 277 2.68 -21.99 6.53
N GLY A 278 1.44 -22.28 6.94
CA GLY A 278 0.40 -21.28 7.18
C GLY A 278 -0.30 -20.79 5.92
N CYS A 279 0.01 -21.32 4.74
CA CYS A 279 -0.63 -20.94 3.48
C CYS A 279 -2.05 -21.50 3.37
N ALA A 280 -2.99 -20.68 2.90
CA ALA A 280 -4.38 -21.06 2.79
C ALA A 280 -4.66 -21.82 1.48
N THR A 281 -5.26 -23.02 1.57
CA THR A 281 -5.93 -23.70 0.48
C THR A 281 -7.43 -23.56 0.65
N LEU A 282 -8.15 -23.22 -0.41
CA LEU A 282 -9.58 -22.96 -0.39
C LEU A 282 -10.25 -23.34 -1.71
N THR A 283 -11.54 -23.59 -1.66
CA THR A 283 -12.38 -23.67 -2.85
C THR A 283 -12.93 -22.27 -3.14
N ALA A 284 -12.43 -21.60 -4.20
CA ALA A 284 -12.97 -20.35 -4.70
C ALA A 284 -14.09 -20.62 -5.71
N SER A 285 -15.17 -19.83 -5.67
CA SER A 285 -16.29 -19.93 -6.62
C SER A 285 -16.89 -18.58 -6.95
N CYS A 286 -17.42 -18.44 -8.16
CA CYS A 286 -18.17 -17.26 -8.62
C CYS A 286 -19.63 -17.61 -8.86
N SER A 287 -20.51 -16.61 -8.78
CA SER A 287 -21.98 -16.80 -8.94
C SER A 287 -22.41 -17.25 -10.34
N ASP A 288 -21.50 -17.19 -11.34
CA ASP A 288 -21.70 -17.74 -12.69
C ASP A 288 -21.44 -19.25 -12.81
N GLY A 289 -21.09 -19.93 -11.73
CA GLY A 289 -20.86 -21.37 -11.66
C GLY A 289 -19.40 -21.80 -11.80
N TRP A 290 -18.47 -20.89 -12.02
CA TRP A 290 -17.02 -21.21 -12.00
C TRP A 290 -16.58 -21.58 -10.56
N SER A 291 -15.72 -22.59 -10.44
CA SER A 291 -15.14 -22.99 -9.17
C SER A 291 -13.78 -23.65 -9.37
N ARG A 292 -12.84 -23.39 -8.43
CA ARG A 292 -11.49 -23.93 -8.44
C ARG A 292 -10.94 -24.03 -7.01
N GLU A 293 -10.14 -25.09 -6.76
CA GLU A 293 -9.27 -25.13 -5.58
C GLU A 293 -8.03 -24.26 -5.84
N VAL A 294 -7.69 -23.39 -4.86
CA VAL A 294 -6.58 -22.44 -4.95
C VAL A 294 -5.75 -22.51 -3.67
N THR A 295 -4.42 -22.54 -3.81
CA THR A 295 -3.47 -22.46 -2.69
C THR A 295 -2.71 -21.15 -2.76
N LEU A 296 -2.92 -20.27 -1.77
CA LEU A 296 -2.25 -18.98 -1.72
C LEU A 296 -0.80 -19.13 -1.26
N SER A 297 0.10 -18.32 -1.83
CA SER A 297 1.53 -18.32 -1.49
C SER A 297 1.88 -17.51 -0.24
N VAL A 298 1.03 -16.56 0.15
CA VAL A 298 1.21 -15.73 1.34
C VAL A 298 0.55 -16.40 2.54
N PRO A 299 1.27 -16.54 3.69
CA PRO A 299 0.71 -17.21 4.85
C PRO A 299 -0.41 -16.40 5.51
N GLY A 300 -1.34 -17.14 6.12
CA GLY A 300 -2.43 -16.62 6.94
C GLY A 300 -3.81 -16.66 6.29
N ARG A 301 -4.80 -16.92 7.12
CA ARG A 301 -6.22 -16.93 6.71
C ARG A 301 -6.73 -15.53 6.32
N GLN A 302 -6.12 -14.47 6.85
CA GLN A 302 -6.48 -13.07 6.58
C GLN A 302 -6.21 -12.62 5.14
N VAL A 303 -5.41 -13.37 4.35
CA VAL A 303 -5.19 -13.04 2.94
C VAL A 303 -6.28 -13.60 2.00
N VAL A 304 -7.15 -14.47 2.51
CA VAL A 304 -8.26 -15.04 1.72
C VAL A 304 -9.25 -13.94 1.26
N PRO A 305 -9.71 -13.02 2.12
CA PRO A 305 -10.51 -11.88 1.65
C PRO A 305 -9.82 -11.05 0.56
N ASP A 306 -8.51 -10.77 0.69
CA ASP A 306 -7.75 -10.00 -0.30
C ASP A 306 -7.74 -10.71 -1.67
N PHE A 307 -7.55 -12.03 -1.66
CA PHE A 307 -7.63 -12.87 -2.86
C PHE A 307 -9.03 -12.84 -3.50
N LEU A 308 -10.11 -12.98 -2.72
CA LEU A 308 -11.48 -12.96 -3.26
C LEU A 308 -11.81 -11.60 -3.88
N LEU A 309 -11.36 -10.51 -3.29
CA LEU A 309 -11.50 -9.16 -3.84
C LEU A 309 -10.74 -9.03 -5.16
N ALA A 310 -9.52 -9.56 -5.24
CA ALA A 310 -8.74 -9.58 -6.49
C ALA A 310 -9.42 -10.44 -7.56
N LEU A 311 -9.89 -11.63 -7.21
CA LEU A 311 -10.62 -12.53 -8.11
C LEU A 311 -11.90 -11.89 -8.65
N SER A 312 -12.62 -11.12 -7.83
CA SER A 312 -13.82 -10.37 -8.25
C SER A 312 -13.52 -9.36 -9.35
N VAL A 313 -12.42 -8.62 -9.23
CA VAL A 313 -11.96 -7.67 -10.24
C VAL A 313 -11.52 -8.41 -11.52
N ILE A 314 -10.77 -9.48 -11.40
CA ILE A 314 -10.31 -10.34 -12.52
C ILE A 314 -11.54 -10.89 -13.29
N TRP A 315 -12.52 -11.39 -12.56
CA TRP A 315 -13.79 -11.83 -13.15
C TRP A 315 -14.51 -10.70 -13.87
N ARG A 316 -14.63 -9.51 -13.26
CA ARG A 316 -15.28 -8.33 -13.84
C ARG A 316 -14.58 -7.83 -15.10
N LEU A 317 -13.26 -8.00 -15.19
CA LEU A 317 -12.47 -7.71 -16.41
C LEU A 317 -12.67 -8.73 -17.52
N GLY A 318 -13.40 -9.81 -17.28
CA GLY A 318 -13.62 -10.89 -18.26
C GLY A 318 -12.37 -11.71 -18.57
N LEU A 319 -11.39 -11.72 -17.66
CA LEU A 319 -10.14 -12.48 -17.81
C LEU A 319 -10.34 -13.96 -17.44
N ASP A 320 -9.47 -14.80 -17.96
CA ASP A 320 -9.41 -16.21 -17.59
C ASP A 320 -8.98 -16.33 -16.10
N ARG A 321 -9.91 -16.81 -15.27
CA ARG A 321 -9.73 -16.94 -13.84
C ARG A 321 -8.76 -18.04 -13.46
N ASP A 322 -8.66 -19.08 -14.27
CA ASP A 322 -7.73 -20.20 -14.02
C ASP A 322 -6.29 -19.75 -14.21
N LEU A 323 -5.97 -19.06 -15.29
CA LEU A 323 -4.65 -18.46 -15.54
C LEU A 323 -4.29 -17.42 -14.47
N ALA A 324 -5.24 -16.60 -14.08
CA ALA A 324 -5.02 -15.60 -13.04
C ALA A 324 -4.75 -16.24 -11.66
N CYS A 325 -5.51 -17.27 -11.28
CA CYS A 325 -5.27 -18.02 -10.05
C CYS A 325 -3.89 -18.68 -10.07
N GLU A 326 -3.48 -19.33 -11.18
CA GLU A 326 -2.14 -19.89 -11.29
C GLU A 326 -1.02 -18.88 -11.10
N ALA A 327 -1.21 -17.66 -11.60
CA ALA A 327 -0.25 -16.58 -11.41
C ALA A 327 -0.19 -16.12 -9.94
N ILE A 328 -1.35 -16.00 -9.27
CA ILE A 328 -1.45 -15.61 -7.86
C ILE A 328 -0.86 -16.68 -6.93
N GLU A 329 -1.11 -17.98 -7.22
CA GLU A 329 -0.53 -19.10 -6.47
C GLU A 329 1.00 -19.12 -6.47
N ARG A 330 1.61 -18.53 -7.52
CA ARG A 330 3.09 -18.41 -7.67
C ARG A 330 3.62 -17.02 -7.32
N MET A 331 2.76 -16.15 -6.78
CA MET A 331 3.15 -14.77 -6.45
C MET A 331 4.27 -14.78 -5.39
N PRO A 332 5.39 -14.07 -5.62
CA PRO A 332 6.41 -13.94 -4.59
C PRO A 332 5.87 -13.13 -3.40
N ALA A 333 6.38 -13.40 -2.21
CA ALA A 333 6.05 -12.62 -1.04
C ALA A 333 6.38 -11.14 -1.27
N THR A 334 5.52 -10.26 -0.80
CA THR A 334 5.79 -8.82 -0.80
C THR A 334 6.74 -8.51 0.36
N HIS A 335 7.87 -7.89 0.07
CA HIS A 335 8.86 -7.54 1.08
C HIS A 335 8.24 -6.84 2.29
N MET A 336 8.62 -7.26 3.50
CA MET A 336 8.11 -6.78 4.79
C MET A 336 6.59 -6.99 5.02
N ARG A 337 5.96 -7.96 4.34
CA ARG A 337 4.53 -8.30 4.49
C ARG A 337 4.33 -9.80 4.56
N LEU A 338 4.44 -10.35 5.77
CA LEU A 338 4.44 -11.79 6.04
C LEU A 338 5.46 -12.54 5.17
N ASP A 339 6.58 -11.90 4.90
CA ASP A 339 7.68 -12.43 4.10
C ASP A 339 8.51 -13.38 4.97
N VAL A 340 8.44 -14.68 4.66
CA VAL A 340 9.10 -15.72 5.45
C VAL A 340 10.50 -15.97 4.91
N GLN A 341 11.50 -15.63 5.70
CA GLN A 341 12.91 -15.74 5.34
C GLN A 341 13.64 -16.67 6.30
N MET A 342 14.70 -17.33 5.82
CA MET A 342 15.55 -18.20 6.63
C MET A 342 16.79 -17.44 7.10
N ALA A 343 16.98 -17.36 8.41
CA ALA A 343 18.20 -16.82 8.99
C ALA A 343 19.36 -17.84 8.93
N PRO A 344 20.63 -17.40 8.94
CA PRO A 344 21.78 -18.29 8.99
C PRO A 344 21.78 -19.26 10.17
N SER A 345 21.17 -18.87 11.30
CA SER A 345 20.94 -19.73 12.47
C SER A 345 20.00 -20.92 12.22
N GLY A 346 19.30 -20.97 11.06
CA GLY A 346 18.24 -21.93 10.77
C GLY A 346 16.86 -21.53 11.32
N ALA A 347 16.73 -20.38 11.97
CA ALA A 347 15.44 -19.82 12.38
C ALA A 347 14.67 -19.26 11.18
N ARG A 348 13.34 -19.44 11.16
CA ARG A 348 12.46 -18.80 10.17
C ARG A 348 11.97 -17.45 10.73
N VAL A 349 12.18 -16.39 9.97
CA VAL A 349 11.75 -15.03 10.30
C VAL A 349 10.57 -14.64 9.41
N ILE A 350 9.43 -14.33 10.02
CA ILE A 350 8.26 -13.75 9.36
C ILE A 350 8.42 -12.23 9.43
N ASP A 351 8.94 -11.65 8.36
CA ASP A 351 9.07 -10.19 8.25
C ASP A 351 7.71 -9.57 7.87
N ASP A 352 7.08 -8.92 8.83
CA ASP A 352 5.86 -8.13 8.65
C ASP A 352 6.06 -6.71 9.22
N SER A 353 7.27 -6.20 9.08
CA SER A 353 7.76 -4.97 9.72
C SER A 353 7.40 -3.68 8.98
N TYR A 354 6.65 -3.76 7.86
CA TYR A 354 6.33 -2.56 7.06
C TYR A 354 5.47 -1.55 7.83
N ASN A 355 4.38 -2.01 8.45
CA ASN A 355 3.47 -1.17 9.24
C ASN A 355 2.65 -2.02 10.22
N ALA A 356 2.11 -1.38 11.25
CA ALA A 356 1.29 -2.02 12.26
C ALA A 356 0.06 -1.20 12.65
N ALA A 357 -1.05 -1.90 12.81
CA ALA A 357 -2.29 -1.45 13.41
C ALA A 357 -2.86 -2.61 14.26
N PRO A 358 -3.70 -2.38 15.26
CA PRO A 358 -4.17 -3.42 16.16
C PRO A 358 -4.69 -4.68 15.45
N ASN A 359 -5.50 -4.51 14.41
CA ASN A 359 -6.05 -5.62 13.64
C ASN A 359 -4.98 -6.42 12.88
N SER A 360 -3.98 -5.72 12.28
CA SER A 360 -2.91 -6.39 11.55
C SER A 360 -1.92 -7.07 12.50
N MET A 361 -1.69 -6.51 13.70
CA MET A 361 -0.90 -7.16 14.75
C MET A 361 -1.55 -8.49 15.16
N ALA A 362 -2.85 -8.47 15.46
CA ALA A 362 -3.60 -9.68 15.82
C ALA A 362 -3.53 -10.74 14.70
N ALA A 363 -3.74 -10.34 13.43
CA ALA A 363 -3.70 -11.26 12.30
C ALA A 363 -2.31 -11.91 12.13
N SER A 364 -1.22 -11.16 12.29
CA SER A 364 0.14 -11.70 12.18
C SER A 364 0.50 -12.62 13.36
N LEU A 365 0.02 -12.31 14.57
CA LEU A 365 0.13 -13.20 15.74
C LEU A 365 -0.64 -14.52 15.52
N ASP A 366 -1.78 -14.48 14.84
CA ASP A 366 -2.51 -15.68 14.45
C ASP A 366 -1.71 -16.54 13.46
N VAL A 367 -1.02 -15.92 12.50
CA VAL A 367 -0.13 -16.63 11.57
C VAL A 367 0.99 -17.32 12.34
N LEU A 368 1.70 -16.60 13.22
CA LEU A 368 2.77 -17.16 14.05
C LEU A 368 2.29 -18.36 14.88
N ALA A 369 1.11 -18.25 15.50
CA ALA A 369 0.55 -19.30 16.34
C ALA A 369 0.13 -20.55 15.55
N GLN A 370 -0.29 -20.38 14.28
CA GLN A 370 -0.85 -21.45 13.45
C GLN A 370 0.21 -22.18 12.60
N MET A 371 1.30 -21.53 12.25
CA MET A 371 2.39 -22.16 11.47
C MET A 371 3.06 -23.26 12.31
N VAL A 372 3.45 -24.34 11.63
CA VAL A 372 4.21 -25.43 12.29
C VAL A 372 5.58 -24.92 12.69
N CYS A 373 5.94 -25.17 13.95
CA CYS A 373 7.21 -24.79 14.56
C CYS A 373 7.75 -25.95 15.37
N SER A 374 9.01 -26.34 15.15
CA SER A 374 9.71 -27.38 15.90
C SER A 374 10.51 -26.86 17.08
N GLY A 375 10.90 -25.58 17.04
CA GLY A 375 11.56 -24.82 18.09
C GLY A 375 10.60 -23.90 18.82
N ARG A 376 11.07 -22.70 19.14
CA ARG A 376 10.32 -21.66 19.86
C ARG A 376 9.51 -20.78 18.90
N ARG A 377 8.31 -20.37 19.34
CA ARG A 377 7.54 -19.28 18.70
C ARG A 377 7.84 -17.98 19.42
N ILE A 378 8.42 -17.03 18.70
CA ILE A 378 8.90 -15.77 19.24
C ILE A 378 8.18 -14.62 18.51
N ALA A 379 7.58 -13.69 19.24
CA ALA A 379 7.03 -12.48 18.66
C ALA A 379 7.87 -11.26 19.08
N VAL A 380 8.42 -10.55 18.08
CA VAL A 380 9.14 -9.28 18.24
C VAL A 380 8.24 -8.16 17.74
N LEU A 381 7.67 -7.42 18.67
CA LEU A 381 6.63 -6.44 18.41
C LEU A 381 7.08 -5.04 18.82
N GLY A 382 6.94 -4.09 17.92
CA GLY A 382 7.21 -2.69 18.22
C GLY A 382 5.94 -1.85 18.29
N GLU A 383 6.11 -0.56 18.54
CA GLU A 383 5.01 0.38 18.72
C GLU A 383 4.24 0.62 17.42
N MET A 384 2.94 0.85 17.57
CA MET A 384 2.02 1.21 16.49
C MET A 384 1.87 2.73 16.43
N GLY A 385 1.72 3.30 15.24
CA GLY A 385 1.50 4.73 15.05
C GLY A 385 0.06 5.13 14.79
N GLU A 386 -0.22 6.42 14.86
CA GLU A 386 -1.46 7.08 14.42
C GLU A 386 -2.75 6.63 15.13
N LEU A 387 -2.64 6.18 16.39
CA LEU A 387 -3.75 5.68 17.18
C LEU A 387 -4.42 6.77 18.04
N GLY A 388 -3.79 7.96 18.14
CA GLY A 388 -4.34 9.11 18.88
C GLY A 388 -4.51 8.84 20.37
N ALA A 389 -5.56 9.39 20.97
CA ALA A 389 -5.80 9.30 22.41
C ALA A 389 -5.98 7.87 22.94
N ASP A 390 -6.29 6.90 22.08
CA ASP A 390 -6.49 5.50 22.43
C ASP A 390 -5.20 4.66 22.34
N GLU A 391 -4.04 5.26 22.00
CA GLU A 391 -2.82 4.51 21.70
C GLU A 391 -2.41 3.54 22.82
N GLY A 392 -2.38 4.00 24.05
CA GLY A 392 -2.01 3.15 25.19
C GLY A 392 -2.96 1.96 25.38
N ARG A 393 -4.27 2.20 25.29
CA ARG A 393 -5.28 1.14 25.39
C ARG A 393 -5.16 0.12 24.27
N LEU A 394 -4.92 0.58 23.04
CA LEU A 394 -4.81 -0.29 21.88
C LEU A 394 -3.49 -1.11 21.88
N HIS A 395 -2.39 -0.53 22.38
CA HIS A 395 -1.15 -1.28 22.64
C HIS A 395 -1.38 -2.35 23.72
N GLY A 396 -2.06 -2.01 24.82
CA GLY A 396 -2.42 -2.99 25.85
C GLY A 396 -3.23 -4.16 25.29
N TYR A 397 -4.20 -3.91 24.39
CA TYR A 397 -4.94 -4.99 23.74
C TYR A 397 -4.05 -5.92 22.92
N VAL A 398 -3.07 -5.38 22.20
CA VAL A 398 -2.12 -6.19 21.43
C VAL A 398 -1.23 -7.02 22.36
N GLY A 399 -0.74 -6.43 23.46
CA GLY A 399 0.08 -7.16 24.46
C GLY A 399 -0.70 -8.34 25.08
N ALA A 400 -1.93 -8.09 25.51
CA ALA A 400 -2.80 -9.15 26.05
C ALA A 400 -3.14 -10.22 24.99
N TYR A 401 -3.39 -9.81 23.74
CA TYR A 401 -3.65 -10.74 22.64
C TYR A 401 -2.46 -11.62 22.33
N ALA A 402 -1.25 -11.04 22.32
CA ALA A 402 -0.01 -11.78 22.12
C ALA A 402 0.21 -12.83 23.21
N ALA A 403 0.02 -12.47 24.50
CA ALA A 403 0.13 -13.38 25.61
C ALA A 403 -0.87 -14.55 25.52
N ALA A 404 -2.10 -14.28 25.05
CA ALA A 404 -3.12 -15.32 24.86
C ALA A 404 -2.78 -16.35 23.76
N LYS A 405 -1.72 -16.12 22.94
CA LYS A 405 -1.27 -17.07 21.92
C LYS A 405 -0.40 -18.19 22.49
N GLY A 406 0.07 -18.08 23.75
CA GLY A 406 0.91 -19.09 24.38
C GLY A 406 2.26 -19.24 23.67
N LEU A 407 2.88 -18.11 23.30
CA LEU A 407 4.19 -18.06 22.63
C LEU A 407 5.31 -18.31 23.64
N ASP A 408 6.42 -18.86 23.14
CA ASP A 408 7.59 -19.19 23.99
C ASP A 408 8.37 -17.94 24.43
N LEU A 409 8.30 -16.85 23.64
CA LEU A 409 8.90 -15.57 24.00
C LEU A 409 8.15 -14.41 23.36
N LEU A 410 7.79 -13.42 24.17
CA LEU A 410 7.27 -12.12 23.75
C LEU A 410 8.35 -11.07 23.95
N VAL A 411 8.65 -10.33 22.89
CA VAL A 411 9.61 -9.24 22.91
C VAL A 411 8.90 -7.95 22.44
N PHE A 412 8.99 -6.93 23.28
CA PHE A 412 8.45 -5.61 22.96
C PHE A 412 9.62 -4.62 22.81
N ILE A 413 9.61 -3.85 21.69
CA ILE A 413 10.65 -2.88 21.39
C ILE A 413 10.05 -1.48 21.34
N GLY A 414 10.60 -0.57 22.13
CA GLY A 414 10.16 0.82 22.25
C GLY A 414 10.22 1.29 23.68
N HIS A 415 9.47 2.34 23.99
CA HIS A 415 9.51 2.98 25.29
C HIS A 415 8.21 2.76 26.09
N GLU A 416 7.42 3.82 26.28
CA GLU A 416 6.23 3.78 27.11
C GLU A 416 5.16 2.80 26.60
N LEU A 417 4.88 2.84 25.28
CA LEU A 417 3.86 1.99 24.67
C LEU A 417 4.27 0.50 24.63
N ALA A 418 5.55 0.23 24.43
CA ALA A 418 6.10 -1.12 24.58
C ALA A 418 5.95 -1.63 26.02
N GLY A 419 6.19 -0.77 27.01
CA GLY A 419 5.94 -1.06 28.42
C GLY A 419 4.49 -1.36 28.72
N GLN A 420 3.53 -0.65 28.10
CA GLN A 420 2.10 -0.91 28.25
C GLN A 420 1.67 -2.25 27.62
N MET A 421 2.25 -2.66 26.48
CA MET A 421 2.05 -4.00 25.93
C MET A 421 2.52 -5.08 26.90
N ALA A 422 3.73 -4.91 27.47
CA ALA A 422 4.30 -5.85 28.42
C ALA A 422 3.45 -5.97 29.71
N GLU A 423 3.00 -4.85 30.25
CA GLU A 423 2.15 -4.85 31.47
C GLU A 423 0.80 -5.52 31.20
N ALA A 424 0.20 -5.29 30.05
CA ALA A 424 -1.03 -5.98 29.66
C ALA A 424 -0.81 -7.49 29.49
N ALA A 425 0.33 -7.90 28.93
CA ALA A 425 0.71 -9.32 28.82
C ALA A 425 0.86 -9.97 30.21
N ARG A 426 1.55 -9.31 31.17
CA ARG A 426 1.64 -9.75 32.57
C ARG A 426 0.29 -9.90 33.23
N THR A 427 -0.57 -8.91 33.03
CA THR A 427 -1.93 -8.89 33.64
C THR A 427 -2.75 -10.11 33.24
N VAL A 428 -2.56 -10.65 32.03
CA VAL A 428 -3.25 -11.87 31.57
C VAL A 428 -2.45 -13.16 31.80
N GLY A 429 -1.34 -13.09 32.55
CA GLY A 429 -0.59 -14.26 33.05
C GLY A 429 0.63 -14.66 32.23
N GLN A 430 1.19 -13.77 31.36
CA GLN A 430 2.48 -14.03 30.71
C GLN A 430 3.59 -14.15 31.76
N SER A 431 4.42 -15.21 31.65
CA SER A 431 5.57 -15.41 32.54
C SER A 431 6.65 -14.38 32.28
N GLU A 432 7.33 -13.89 33.35
CA GLU A 432 8.48 -13.00 33.22
C GLU A 432 9.66 -13.66 32.48
N ASP A 433 9.84 -14.99 32.62
CA ASP A 433 10.88 -15.74 31.93
C ASP A 433 10.66 -15.82 30.41
N ALA A 434 9.47 -15.46 29.93
CA ALA A 434 9.04 -15.50 28.54
C ALA A 434 8.64 -14.11 28.01
N LEU A 435 9.12 -13.04 28.67
CA LEU A 435 8.80 -11.67 28.31
C LEU A 435 10.03 -10.76 28.44
N GLU A 436 10.38 -10.06 27.37
CA GLU A 436 11.48 -9.11 27.30
C GLU A 436 11.01 -7.76 26.77
N VAL A 437 11.62 -6.67 27.25
CA VAL A 437 11.37 -5.32 26.75
C VAL A 437 12.73 -4.66 26.44
N PHE A 438 12.89 -4.17 25.23
CA PHE A 438 14.09 -3.47 24.78
C PHE A 438 13.78 -2.02 24.41
N PRO A 439 14.68 -1.07 24.71
CA PRO A 439 14.48 0.33 24.36
C PRO A 439 14.63 0.61 22.87
N ASP A 440 15.39 -0.23 22.16
CA ASP A 440 15.71 -0.04 20.74
C ASP A 440 16.00 -1.36 20.01
N VAL A 441 16.00 -1.27 18.68
CA VAL A 441 16.22 -2.38 17.75
C VAL A 441 17.62 -3.00 17.94
N ALA A 442 18.67 -2.18 18.14
CA ALA A 442 20.04 -2.66 18.19
C ALA A 442 20.26 -3.55 19.43
N SER A 443 19.77 -3.13 20.61
CA SER A 443 19.86 -3.91 21.84
C SER A 443 19.07 -5.22 21.75
N ALA A 444 17.89 -5.21 21.12
CA ALA A 444 17.10 -6.41 20.90
C ALA A 444 17.83 -7.39 19.96
N ALA A 445 18.35 -6.91 18.82
CA ALA A 445 19.05 -7.75 17.85
C ALA A 445 20.36 -8.33 18.43
N ALA A 446 21.12 -7.54 19.17
CA ALA A 446 22.36 -8.00 19.84
C ALA A 446 22.10 -9.09 20.89
N THR A 447 20.93 -9.06 21.55
CA THR A 447 20.57 -10.04 22.58
C THR A 447 19.92 -11.28 21.97
N LEU A 448 18.99 -11.12 21.05
CA LEU A 448 18.19 -12.21 20.51
C LEU A 448 18.88 -12.94 19.35
N GLY A 449 19.58 -12.21 18.46
CA GLY A 449 20.23 -12.80 17.29
C GLY A 449 21.08 -14.03 17.63
N PRO A 450 22.02 -13.93 18.60
CA PRO A 450 22.90 -15.05 18.97
C PRO A 450 22.20 -16.27 19.60
N ILE A 451 20.98 -16.13 20.10
CA ILE A 451 20.23 -17.21 20.75
C ILE A 451 19.16 -17.85 19.86
N LEU A 452 18.93 -17.29 18.65
CA LEU A 452 18.05 -17.91 17.67
C LEU A 452 18.70 -19.20 17.12
N SER A 453 17.88 -20.23 16.93
CA SER A 453 18.34 -21.55 16.53
C SER A 453 17.43 -22.19 15.49
N GLU A 454 17.91 -23.25 14.89
CA GLU A 454 17.15 -24.08 13.94
C GLU A 454 15.82 -24.53 14.57
N GLY A 455 14.74 -24.36 13.79
CA GLY A 455 13.39 -24.68 14.23
C GLY A 455 12.62 -23.53 14.86
N ASP A 456 13.28 -22.45 15.31
CA ASP A 456 12.60 -21.26 15.83
C ASP A 456 11.80 -20.55 14.72
N LEU A 457 10.66 -19.99 15.11
CA LEU A 457 9.79 -19.18 14.25
C LEU A 457 9.61 -17.81 14.90
N VAL A 458 10.07 -16.76 14.21
CA VAL A 458 10.13 -15.39 14.73
C VAL A 458 9.24 -14.48 13.90
N LEU A 459 8.22 -13.87 14.51
CA LEU A 459 7.44 -12.80 13.88
C LEU A 459 8.06 -11.45 14.25
N VAL A 460 8.27 -10.57 13.25
CA VAL A 460 8.73 -9.19 13.46
C VAL A 460 7.70 -8.22 12.92
N LYS A 461 7.08 -7.39 13.78
CA LYS A 461 6.05 -6.44 13.36
C LYS A 461 6.00 -5.16 14.18
N ALA A 462 5.96 -4.01 13.47
CA ALA A 462 5.78 -2.69 14.06
C ALA A 462 5.28 -1.66 13.05
N SER A 463 5.02 -0.43 13.51
CA SER A 463 4.84 0.71 12.61
C SER A 463 6.13 1.01 11.86
N ARG A 464 6.02 1.69 10.70
CA ARG A 464 7.19 2.08 9.89
C ARG A 464 8.19 2.93 10.67
N ALA A 465 7.69 3.81 11.55
CA ALA A 465 8.52 4.70 12.36
C ALA A 465 9.37 3.94 13.39
N ALA A 466 8.92 2.79 13.86
CA ALA A 466 9.65 1.97 14.83
C ALA A 466 10.88 1.24 14.23
N GLY A 467 10.96 1.12 12.89
CA GLY A 467 12.16 0.68 12.18
C GLY A 467 12.59 -0.77 12.42
N LEU A 468 11.65 -1.69 12.74
CA LEU A 468 11.98 -3.09 13.04
C LEU A 468 12.52 -3.88 11.82
N ASP A 469 12.47 -3.32 10.61
CA ASP A 469 13.23 -3.85 9.48
C ASP A 469 14.74 -3.90 9.73
N GLY A 470 15.25 -3.04 10.62
CA GLY A 470 16.63 -3.11 11.12
C GLY A 470 16.90 -4.41 11.88
N PHE A 471 15.99 -4.83 12.78
CA PHE A 471 16.10 -6.11 13.49
C PHE A 471 16.15 -7.30 12.51
N VAL A 472 15.27 -7.31 11.54
CA VAL A 472 15.23 -8.37 10.51
C VAL A 472 16.56 -8.43 9.75
N LYS A 473 17.08 -7.29 9.30
CA LYS A 473 18.38 -7.21 8.59
C LYS A 473 19.54 -7.74 9.41
N GLU A 474 19.60 -7.38 10.70
CA GLU A 474 20.67 -7.83 11.57
C GLU A 474 20.61 -9.34 11.83
N VAL A 475 19.42 -9.89 12.09
CA VAL A 475 19.22 -11.33 12.31
C VAL A 475 19.50 -12.17 11.05
N LEU A 476 19.19 -11.63 9.87
CA LEU A 476 19.47 -12.30 8.59
C LEU A 476 20.94 -12.18 8.17
N ALA A 477 21.72 -11.29 8.79
CA ALA A 477 23.15 -11.11 8.50
C ALA A 477 24.08 -11.92 9.44
N GLN A 478 23.57 -12.39 10.58
CA GLN A 478 24.30 -13.16 11.59
C GLN A 478 24.32 -14.65 11.27
#